data_4ed25dad8eda2034d579fd9c7abafc72
#
_entry.id   4ed25dad8eda2034d579fd9c7abafc72
#
_cell.length_a   1.000
_cell.length_b   1.000
_cell.length_c   1.000
_cell.angle_alpha   90.00
_cell.angle_beta   90.00
_cell.angle_gamma   90.00
#
_symmetry.space_group_name_H-M   'P 1'
#
loop_
_entity.id
_entity.type
_entity.pdbx_description
1 polymer ?
#
loop_
_entity_poly.entity_id
_entity_poly.type
_entity_poly.pdbx_seq_one_letter_code
_entity_poly.pdbx_strand_id
1 'polypeptide(L)'
;MPVSFLLLGGGTAAYLRFREIPFLEPILIGIGLVTALLLGLWYVFLTGLRWRTRLVLVLVGAGLLAGLYFGVKGFTRIEGAIGGSGIPRLVWKWSPQPEGAVRPLLLAPEAATPNQPAATVALPEDAFPQFLGPDRSGVLSGIPLARDWERSPPKTLWRQPIGLGWSAFAGSGRHAVTQEQRRDEELIVCYELLTGHALWAHTNLVRFSETLGGDGPRATPTIHQGRVYAMGASGKLDCLEEATGQLIWSRDVLGENHLSNLTWGKSCSPLLVNDLVVVTGGEQREKSLLAYAAATGQPVWQAGRDRASYCSPLLASLSGREQILMVNGHSVTGHDPHTGQILWEYAWPAEYAKATQPLVIDTNRVFIAAGYGVGCVMLKIDRSAAGEWSVVALWKNRNLKPKFTNLVRRGHHVYGLDEGVLTCVTLDQGNREWKEGRYGHGQILLVEDLLLIQSESGEVVLVEISPEEPRERTRFPALRGKTWNNPALLGDLLLVRNDQEAACYRLPVTASPP
;
A
#
# COMPACT_ATOMS: atom_id res chain seq x y z
N MET A 1 -8.56 -13.07 45.22
CA MET A 1 -8.73 -11.85 44.39
C MET A 1 -7.58 -11.56 43.39
N PRO A 2 -6.27 -11.50 43.76
CA PRO A 2 -5.23 -11.21 42.73
C PRO A 2 -5.15 -12.27 41.62
N VAL A 3 -5.34 -13.54 41.97
CA VAL A 3 -5.39 -14.64 41.01
C VAL A 3 -6.57 -14.48 40.04
N SER A 4 -7.72 -13.98 40.52
CA SER A 4 -8.89 -13.74 39.68
C SER A 4 -8.63 -12.64 38.62
N PHE A 5 -7.89 -11.56 38.94
CA PHE A 5 -7.53 -10.53 37.99
C PHE A 5 -6.54 -11.04 36.93
N LEU A 6 -5.58 -11.87 37.34
CA LEU A 6 -4.64 -12.50 36.39
C LEU A 6 -5.35 -13.49 35.48
N LEU A 7 -6.27 -14.30 35.99
CA LEU A 7 -7.04 -15.25 35.20
C LEU A 7 -8.00 -14.54 34.23
N LEU A 8 -8.67 -13.47 34.68
CA LEU A 8 -9.53 -12.68 33.78
C LEU A 8 -8.72 -11.97 32.71
N GLY A 9 -7.63 -11.30 33.05
CA GLY A 9 -6.77 -10.63 32.09
C GLY A 9 -6.13 -11.62 31.10
N GLY A 10 -5.56 -12.71 31.59
CA GLY A 10 -4.96 -13.76 30.77
C GLY A 10 -5.98 -14.50 29.90
N GLY A 11 -7.13 -14.85 30.45
CA GLY A 11 -8.23 -15.50 29.72
C GLY A 11 -8.79 -14.61 28.60
N THR A 12 -8.99 -13.33 28.90
CA THR A 12 -9.43 -12.34 27.89
C THR A 12 -8.39 -12.19 26.77
N ALA A 13 -7.11 -12.09 27.12
CA ALA A 13 -6.04 -11.99 26.14
C ALA A 13 -5.96 -13.25 25.24
N ALA A 14 -6.08 -14.45 25.83
CA ALA A 14 -6.10 -15.71 25.08
C ALA A 14 -7.33 -15.80 24.17
N TYR A 15 -8.52 -15.43 24.66
CA TYR A 15 -9.74 -15.40 23.85
C TYR A 15 -9.64 -14.43 22.67
N LEU A 16 -9.12 -13.22 22.89
CA LEU A 16 -8.94 -12.24 21.82
C LEU A 16 -7.92 -12.71 20.77
N ARG A 17 -6.84 -13.37 21.20
CA ARG A 17 -5.88 -14.01 20.26
C ARG A 17 -6.53 -15.10 19.42
N PHE A 18 -7.35 -15.95 20.05
CA PHE A 18 -8.09 -16.99 19.33
C PHE A 18 -9.06 -16.42 18.30
N ARG A 19 -9.63 -15.24 18.56
CA ARG A 19 -10.56 -14.55 17.65
C ARG A 19 -9.89 -13.79 16.52
N GLU A 20 -8.55 -13.71 16.51
CA GLU A 20 -7.78 -12.94 15.52
C GLU A 20 -8.31 -11.51 15.33
N ILE A 21 -8.49 -10.80 16.43
CA ILE A 21 -9.04 -9.43 16.41
C ILE A 21 -8.02 -8.46 15.82
N PRO A 22 -8.43 -7.58 14.91
CA PRO A 22 -7.58 -6.52 14.37
C PRO A 22 -7.06 -5.58 15.47
N PHE A 23 -5.84 -5.07 15.30
CA PHE A 23 -5.17 -4.23 16.31
C PHE A 23 -5.08 -4.88 17.69
N LEU A 24 -4.89 -6.20 17.70
CA LEU A 24 -4.83 -6.98 18.94
C LEU A 24 -3.75 -6.48 19.91
N GLU A 25 -2.57 -6.11 19.40
CA GLU A 25 -1.43 -5.69 20.22
C GLU A 25 -1.73 -4.48 21.14
N PRO A 26 -2.30 -3.36 20.63
CA PRO A 26 -2.73 -2.26 21.51
C PRO A 26 -3.76 -2.68 22.56
N ILE A 27 -4.69 -3.58 22.19
CA ILE A 27 -5.72 -4.10 23.12
C ILE A 27 -5.08 -4.94 24.23
N LEU A 28 -4.12 -5.82 23.87
CA LEU A 28 -3.39 -6.63 24.85
C LEU A 28 -2.56 -5.79 25.81
N ILE A 29 -1.91 -4.74 25.31
CA ILE A 29 -1.20 -3.76 26.15
C ILE A 29 -2.19 -3.08 27.11
N GLY A 30 -3.35 -2.65 26.62
CA GLY A 30 -4.41 -2.04 27.42
C GLY A 30 -4.90 -2.99 28.53
N ILE A 31 -5.18 -4.25 28.20
CA ILE A 31 -5.58 -5.29 29.18
C ILE A 31 -4.48 -5.48 30.22
N GLY A 32 -3.22 -5.56 29.81
CA GLY A 32 -2.07 -5.68 30.72
C GLY A 32 -1.98 -4.51 31.70
N LEU A 33 -2.12 -3.28 31.22
CA LEU A 33 -2.09 -2.06 32.02
C LEU A 33 -3.27 -2.01 33.02
N VAL A 34 -4.49 -2.32 32.58
CA VAL A 34 -5.68 -2.39 33.44
C VAL A 34 -5.50 -3.46 34.50
N THR A 35 -5.01 -4.65 34.15
CA THR A 35 -4.74 -5.73 35.09
C THR A 35 -3.69 -5.30 36.13
N ALA A 36 -2.60 -4.68 35.71
CA ALA A 36 -1.57 -4.16 36.61
C ALA A 36 -2.12 -3.08 37.57
N LEU A 37 -2.96 -2.17 37.04
CA LEU A 37 -3.62 -1.15 37.85
C LEU A 37 -4.55 -1.77 38.92
N LEU A 38 -5.38 -2.75 38.53
CA LEU A 38 -6.29 -3.45 39.44
C LEU A 38 -5.52 -4.21 40.54
N LEU A 39 -4.40 -4.85 40.18
CA LEU A 39 -3.51 -5.49 41.16
C LEU A 39 -2.88 -4.48 42.14
N GLY A 40 -2.43 -3.34 41.60
CA GLY A 40 -1.91 -2.25 42.42
C GLY A 40 -2.94 -1.68 43.40
N LEU A 41 -4.14 -1.41 42.94
CA LEU A 41 -5.26 -0.96 43.76
C LEU A 41 -5.64 -2.02 44.81
N TRP A 42 -5.73 -3.28 44.40
CA TRP A 42 -5.97 -4.39 45.33
C TRP A 42 -4.91 -4.42 46.44
N TYR A 43 -3.63 -4.34 46.07
CA TYR A 43 -2.51 -4.36 47.03
C TYR A 43 -2.61 -3.18 48.00
N VAL A 44 -2.87 -1.97 47.50
CA VAL A 44 -2.94 -0.76 48.31
C VAL A 44 -4.16 -0.76 49.26
N PHE A 45 -5.34 -1.14 48.77
CA PHE A 45 -6.59 -0.95 49.51
C PHE A 45 -7.11 -2.19 50.25
N LEU A 46 -6.79 -3.39 49.78
CA LEU A 46 -7.35 -4.65 50.34
C LEU A 46 -6.33 -5.49 51.12
N THR A 47 -5.08 -5.04 51.21
CA THR A 47 -4.10 -5.62 52.16
C THR A 47 -4.16 -4.89 53.50
N GLY A 48 -3.62 -5.50 54.55
CA GLY A 48 -3.61 -4.95 55.91
C GLY A 48 -2.69 -3.74 56.13
N LEU A 49 -2.38 -2.96 55.08
CA LEU A 49 -1.53 -1.78 55.19
C LEU A 49 -2.15 -0.67 56.02
N ARG A 50 -1.33 0.05 56.80
CA ARG A 50 -1.73 1.26 57.53
C ARG A 50 -2.16 2.35 56.55
N TRP A 51 -3.17 3.15 56.91
CA TRP A 51 -3.72 4.18 56.02
C TRP A 51 -2.66 5.19 55.50
N ARG A 52 -1.68 5.54 56.35
CA ARG A 52 -0.56 6.42 55.94
C ARG A 52 0.30 5.80 54.84
N THR A 53 0.61 4.52 54.92
CA THR A 53 1.36 3.78 53.91
C THR A 53 0.57 3.72 52.59
N ARG A 54 -0.75 3.52 52.68
CA ARG A 54 -1.63 3.55 51.48
C ARG A 54 -1.58 4.90 50.78
N LEU A 55 -1.71 6.00 51.54
CA LEU A 55 -1.64 7.36 51.02
C LEU A 55 -0.30 7.62 50.31
N VAL A 56 0.82 7.23 50.94
CA VAL A 56 2.15 7.38 50.36
C VAL A 56 2.27 6.59 49.04
N LEU A 57 1.83 5.33 49.02
CA LEU A 57 1.88 4.50 47.80
C LEU A 57 1.03 5.08 46.67
N VAL A 58 -0.15 5.60 46.94
CA VAL A 58 -1.01 6.27 45.95
C VAL A 58 -0.34 7.53 45.43
N LEU A 59 0.20 8.39 46.31
CA LEU A 59 0.87 9.62 45.89
C LEU A 59 2.13 9.35 45.08
N VAL A 60 2.95 8.38 45.51
CA VAL A 60 4.14 7.96 44.74
C VAL A 60 3.74 7.37 43.39
N GLY A 61 2.76 6.49 43.35
CA GLY A 61 2.23 5.91 42.11
C GLY A 61 1.68 6.97 41.15
N ALA A 62 0.88 7.90 41.66
CA ALA A 62 0.36 9.02 40.87
C ALA A 62 1.49 9.93 40.37
N GLY A 63 2.51 10.22 41.20
CA GLY A 63 3.68 11.00 40.81
C GLY A 63 4.51 10.31 39.73
N LEU A 64 4.72 8.99 39.81
CA LEU A 64 5.44 8.21 38.82
C LEU A 64 4.67 8.18 37.48
N LEU A 65 3.35 7.97 37.50
CA LEU A 65 2.52 7.99 36.30
C LEU A 65 2.48 9.37 35.65
N ALA A 66 2.36 10.42 36.45
CA ALA A 66 2.43 11.80 35.96
C ALA A 66 3.81 12.09 35.36
N GLY A 67 4.91 11.73 36.05
CA GLY A 67 6.26 11.88 35.56
C GLY A 67 6.51 11.14 34.26
N LEU A 68 6.02 9.89 34.14
CA LEU A 68 6.09 9.10 32.91
C LEU A 68 5.29 9.77 31.78
N TYR A 69 4.05 10.19 32.03
CA TYR A 69 3.21 10.86 31.06
C TYR A 69 3.85 12.16 30.55
N PHE A 70 4.27 13.05 31.46
CA PHE A 70 4.90 14.31 31.08
C PHE A 70 6.28 14.08 30.45
N GLY A 71 7.03 13.06 30.90
CA GLY A 71 8.31 12.68 30.30
C GLY A 71 8.12 12.19 28.86
N VAL A 72 7.22 11.24 28.64
CA VAL A 72 6.92 10.76 27.28
C VAL A 72 6.45 11.92 26.40
N LYS A 73 5.43 12.68 26.83
CA LYS A 73 4.91 13.82 26.06
C LYS A 73 5.94 14.93 25.84
N GLY A 74 6.80 15.18 26.83
CA GLY A 74 7.84 16.23 26.80
C GLY A 74 8.99 15.90 25.86
N PHE A 75 9.42 14.65 25.84
CA PHE A 75 10.67 14.25 25.17
C PHE A 75 10.46 13.43 23.89
N THR A 76 9.28 12.89 23.66
CA THR A 76 9.01 12.10 22.45
C THR A 76 7.96 12.74 21.54
N ARG A 77 8.00 12.37 20.26
CA ARG A 77 6.94 12.59 19.28
C ARG A 77 6.51 11.26 18.69
N ILE A 78 5.28 11.20 18.17
CA ILE A 78 4.79 10.05 17.40
C ILE A 78 5.28 10.21 15.95
N GLU A 79 5.85 9.15 15.40
CA GLU A 79 6.32 9.09 14.02
C GLU A 79 5.79 7.80 13.36
N GLY A 80 4.51 7.82 13.01
CA GLY A 80 3.82 6.68 12.42
C GLY A 80 3.50 5.55 13.39
N ALA A 81 3.19 4.38 12.87
CA ALA A 81 2.92 3.16 13.62
C ALA A 81 4.00 2.11 13.41
N ILE A 82 4.15 1.22 14.41
CA ILE A 82 5.03 0.06 14.33
C ILE A 82 4.31 -1.04 13.54
N GLY A 83 4.89 -1.47 12.41
CA GLY A 83 4.45 -2.68 11.68
C GLY A 83 2.96 -2.72 11.34
N GLY A 84 2.30 -1.60 11.07
CA GLY A 84 0.85 -1.58 10.81
C GLY A 84 -0.02 -2.08 11.98
N SER A 85 0.56 -2.19 13.19
CA SER A 85 -0.10 -2.73 14.40
C SER A 85 -1.07 -1.74 15.06
N GLY A 86 -1.04 -0.46 14.64
CA GLY A 86 -1.75 0.62 15.35
C GLY A 86 -1.03 1.09 16.62
N ILE A 87 0.13 0.53 16.98
CA ILE A 87 0.96 0.99 18.10
C ILE A 87 1.77 2.19 17.62
N PRO A 88 1.64 3.37 18.27
CA PRO A 88 2.43 4.54 17.89
C PRO A 88 3.93 4.27 18.04
N ARG A 89 4.71 4.61 17.04
CA ARG A 89 6.17 4.64 17.12
C ARG A 89 6.59 5.93 17.78
N LEU A 90 7.10 5.83 19.00
CA LEU A 90 7.66 6.96 19.72
C LEU A 90 9.14 7.15 19.37
N VAL A 91 9.50 8.37 18.97
CA VAL A 91 10.88 8.78 18.71
C VAL A 91 11.19 10.01 19.56
N TRP A 92 12.46 10.23 19.85
CA TRP A 92 12.89 11.42 20.60
C TRP A 92 12.64 12.70 19.78
N LYS A 93 12.19 13.78 20.40
CA LYS A 93 11.95 15.07 19.69
C LYS A 93 13.18 15.64 19.01
N TRP A 94 14.37 15.32 19.52
CA TRP A 94 15.66 15.73 18.94
C TRP A 94 16.20 14.76 17.88
N SER A 95 15.56 13.63 17.62
CA SER A 95 15.92 12.80 16.49
C SER A 95 15.69 13.57 15.19
N PRO A 96 16.57 13.44 14.19
CA PRO A 96 16.37 14.08 12.90
C PRO A 96 14.97 13.79 12.34
N GLN A 97 14.32 14.83 11.84
CA GLN A 97 13.04 14.64 11.14
C GLN A 97 13.33 14.18 9.70
N PRO A 98 12.57 13.23 9.15
CA PRO A 98 12.73 12.80 7.76
C PRO A 98 12.71 13.99 6.79
N GLU A 99 11.79 14.94 6.99
CA GLU A 99 11.72 16.16 6.18
C GLU A 99 12.98 17.02 6.21
N GLY A 100 13.72 17.05 7.33
CA GLY A 100 14.96 17.79 7.45
C GLY A 100 16.11 17.26 6.59
N ALA A 101 16.03 16.00 6.18
CA ALA A 101 17.00 15.36 5.28
C ALA A 101 16.72 15.65 3.80
N VAL A 102 15.50 16.09 3.48
CA VAL A 102 15.08 16.35 2.09
C VAL A 102 15.59 17.71 1.65
N ARG A 103 16.60 17.71 0.78
CA ARG A 103 17.11 18.93 0.15
C ARG A 103 16.05 19.55 -0.77
N PRO A 104 16.12 20.89 -1.05
CA PRO A 104 15.35 21.48 -2.13
C PRO A 104 15.54 20.67 -3.41
N LEU A 105 14.46 20.45 -4.15
CA LEU A 105 14.53 19.73 -5.41
C LEU A 105 15.31 20.58 -6.41
N LEU A 106 16.49 20.11 -6.78
CA LEU A 106 17.28 20.74 -7.84
C LEU A 106 16.87 20.07 -9.16
N LEU A 107 16.18 20.83 -10.00
CA LEU A 107 15.90 20.39 -11.37
C LEU A 107 17.22 20.35 -12.13
N ALA A 108 17.40 19.34 -12.98
CA ALA A 108 18.50 19.32 -13.91
C ALA A 108 18.46 20.61 -14.77
N PRO A 109 19.58 21.30 -15.02
CA PRO A 109 19.57 22.41 -15.97
C PRO A 109 18.94 21.93 -17.29
N GLU A 110 18.03 22.73 -17.84
CA GLU A 110 17.44 22.47 -19.15
C GLU A 110 18.55 22.10 -20.12
N ALA A 111 18.49 20.91 -20.70
CA ALA A 111 19.55 20.18 -21.34
C ALA A 111 20.67 21.08 -21.91
N ALA A 112 21.80 21.12 -21.22
CA ALA A 112 23.06 21.32 -21.94
C ALA A 112 23.10 20.25 -23.05
N THR A 113 23.16 20.72 -24.29
CA THR A 113 23.32 19.96 -25.53
C THR A 113 24.05 18.63 -25.30
N PRO A 114 23.64 17.55 -25.98
CA PRO A 114 24.17 16.20 -25.79
C PRO A 114 25.63 16.14 -26.33
N ASN A 115 26.58 16.57 -25.51
CA ASN A 115 28.01 16.53 -25.83
C ASN A 115 28.85 15.77 -24.81
N GLN A 116 28.23 14.95 -23.97
CA GLN A 116 28.94 13.83 -23.36
C GLN A 116 28.40 12.54 -23.97
N PRO A 117 29.27 11.64 -24.49
CA PRO A 117 28.86 10.30 -24.81
C PRO A 117 28.47 9.64 -23.46
N ALA A 118 27.21 9.81 -23.03
CA ALA A 118 26.63 8.91 -22.07
C ALA A 118 26.86 7.52 -22.65
N ALA A 119 27.56 6.67 -21.90
CA ALA A 119 27.63 5.25 -22.24
C ALA A 119 26.21 4.88 -22.65
N THR A 120 26.02 4.41 -23.87
CA THR A 120 24.73 4.04 -24.47
C THR A 120 24.18 2.84 -23.70
N VAL A 121 23.70 3.11 -22.48
CA VAL A 121 22.91 2.14 -21.76
C VAL A 121 21.55 2.17 -22.43
N ALA A 122 21.23 1.10 -23.16
CA ALA A 122 19.92 0.95 -23.78
C ALA A 122 18.86 1.08 -22.68
N LEU A 123 17.88 1.95 -22.92
CA LEU A 123 16.70 2.04 -22.08
C LEU A 123 15.88 0.74 -22.26
N PRO A 124 15.27 0.22 -21.21
CA PRO A 124 14.41 -0.95 -21.36
C PRO A 124 13.25 -0.62 -22.29
N GLU A 125 12.94 -1.54 -23.20
CA GLU A 125 11.73 -1.45 -24.03
C GLU A 125 10.47 -1.64 -23.16
N ASP A 126 10.61 -2.36 -22.05
CA ASP A 126 9.54 -2.62 -21.11
C ASP A 126 9.23 -1.38 -20.27
N ALA A 127 7.95 -1.03 -20.20
CA ALA A 127 7.45 0.04 -19.37
C ALA A 127 6.75 -0.52 -18.12
N PHE A 128 6.77 0.26 -17.04
CA PHE A 128 5.97 0.02 -15.82
C PHE A 128 5.09 1.26 -15.59
N PRO A 129 4.11 1.53 -16.50
CA PRO A 129 3.53 2.86 -16.66
C PRO A 129 2.50 3.21 -15.58
N GLN A 130 2.14 2.28 -14.71
CA GLN A 130 1.08 2.47 -13.73
C GLN A 130 1.24 1.53 -12.53
N PHE A 131 0.34 1.65 -11.57
CA PHE A 131 0.25 0.81 -10.38
C PHE A 131 0.22 -0.68 -10.75
N LEU A 132 1.16 -1.46 -10.19
CA LEU A 132 1.36 -2.89 -10.43
C LEU A 132 1.72 -3.28 -11.89
N GLY A 133 2.28 -2.36 -12.65
CA GLY A 133 2.80 -2.64 -13.98
C GLY A 133 1.78 -2.54 -15.11
N PRO A 134 2.12 -3.01 -16.31
CA PRO A 134 1.35 -2.76 -17.53
C PRO A 134 -0.13 -3.14 -17.41
N ASP A 135 -0.42 -4.29 -16.82
CA ASP A 135 -1.77 -4.86 -16.69
C ASP A 135 -2.38 -4.68 -15.30
N ARG A 136 -1.74 -3.90 -14.42
CA ARG A 136 -2.13 -3.74 -12.99
C ARG A 136 -2.24 -5.07 -12.23
N SER A 137 -1.53 -6.10 -12.70
CA SER A 137 -1.59 -7.46 -12.14
C SER A 137 -0.48 -7.76 -11.12
N GLY A 138 0.60 -6.98 -11.12
CA GLY A 138 1.81 -7.29 -10.38
C GLY A 138 2.57 -8.51 -10.93
N VAL A 139 2.28 -8.91 -12.17
CA VAL A 139 2.92 -10.05 -12.86
C VAL A 139 3.70 -9.53 -14.06
N LEU A 140 4.95 -9.92 -14.15
CA LEU A 140 5.87 -9.52 -15.21
C LEU A 140 6.48 -10.76 -15.87
N SER A 141 6.59 -10.76 -17.18
CA SER A 141 7.17 -11.84 -17.97
C SER A 141 8.34 -11.32 -18.81
N GLY A 142 9.18 -12.23 -19.29
CA GLY A 142 10.31 -11.88 -20.16
C GLY A 142 11.55 -11.36 -19.44
N ILE A 143 11.57 -11.37 -18.09
CA ILE A 143 12.70 -10.86 -17.31
C ILE A 143 13.37 -12.02 -16.55
N PRO A 144 14.44 -12.63 -17.10
CA PRO A 144 15.09 -13.78 -16.53
C PRO A 144 16.05 -13.38 -15.39
N LEU A 145 15.53 -13.03 -14.23
CA LEU A 145 16.32 -12.64 -13.07
C LEU A 145 17.28 -13.76 -12.62
N ALA A 146 18.55 -13.41 -12.36
CA ALA A 146 19.50 -14.32 -11.74
C ALA A 146 19.09 -14.65 -10.30
N ARG A 147 19.22 -15.92 -9.89
CA ARG A 147 18.74 -16.41 -8.59
C ARG A 147 19.78 -16.33 -7.47
N ASP A 148 20.99 -15.92 -7.80
CA ASP A 148 22.12 -15.82 -6.86
C ASP A 148 22.76 -14.43 -6.96
N TRP A 149 22.33 -13.54 -6.05
CA TRP A 149 22.87 -12.19 -5.97
C TRP A 149 24.10 -12.08 -5.09
N GLU A 150 24.48 -13.13 -4.36
CA GLU A 150 25.77 -13.18 -3.67
C GLU A 150 26.90 -13.30 -4.70
N ARG A 151 26.69 -14.11 -5.73
CA ARG A 151 27.64 -14.29 -6.83
C ARG A 151 27.59 -13.12 -7.84
N SER A 152 26.41 -12.58 -8.09
CA SER A 152 26.18 -11.47 -9.03
C SER A 152 25.30 -10.43 -8.37
N PRO A 153 25.87 -9.50 -7.55
CA PRO A 153 25.06 -8.56 -6.78
C PRO A 153 24.37 -7.51 -7.64
N PRO A 154 23.15 -7.07 -7.26
CA PRO A 154 22.49 -5.93 -7.87
C PRO A 154 23.38 -4.68 -7.86
N LYS A 155 23.46 -4.00 -8.99
CA LYS A 155 24.26 -2.79 -9.14
C LYS A 155 23.43 -1.56 -8.82
N THR A 156 23.81 -0.79 -7.81
CA THR A 156 23.21 0.52 -7.54
C THR A 156 23.56 1.49 -8.66
N LEU A 157 22.56 2.03 -9.35
CA LEU A 157 22.73 3.12 -10.31
C LEU A 157 22.72 4.45 -9.59
N TRP A 158 21.72 4.66 -8.74
CA TRP A 158 21.63 5.82 -7.87
C TRP A 158 20.83 5.50 -6.60
N ARG A 159 21.07 6.30 -5.56
CA ARG A 159 20.32 6.30 -4.30
C ARG A 159 20.36 7.71 -3.73
N GLN A 160 19.20 8.24 -3.34
CA GLN A 160 19.08 9.61 -2.87
C GLN A 160 17.94 9.82 -1.89
N PRO A 161 17.97 10.86 -1.06
CA PRO A 161 16.83 11.30 -0.28
C PRO A 161 15.65 11.70 -1.19
N ILE A 162 14.42 11.40 -0.76
CA ILE A 162 13.19 11.74 -1.46
C ILE A 162 12.17 12.32 -0.47
N GLY A 163 11.16 13.03 -0.95
CA GLY A 163 10.08 13.54 -0.10
C GLY A 163 9.20 12.44 0.47
N LEU A 164 8.45 12.76 1.53
CA LEU A 164 7.58 11.83 2.24
C LEU A 164 6.48 11.27 1.33
N GLY A 165 5.99 10.09 1.64
CA GLY A 165 4.86 9.48 0.97
C GLY A 165 5.05 8.02 0.60
N TRP A 166 3.93 7.37 0.30
CA TRP A 166 3.86 5.95 -0.03
C TRP A 166 3.57 5.69 -1.51
N SER A 167 3.59 6.73 -2.35
CA SER A 167 3.49 6.61 -3.81
C SER A 167 4.63 5.75 -4.35
N ALA A 168 4.32 4.83 -5.26
CA ALA A 168 5.34 4.09 -6.00
C ALA A 168 5.80 4.89 -7.24
N PHE A 169 6.76 4.35 -7.97
CA PHE A 169 7.15 4.86 -9.28
C PHE A 169 6.25 4.29 -10.38
N ALA A 170 5.93 5.13 -11.36
CA ALA A 170 5.55 4.72 -12.70
C ALA A 170 6.70 5.06 -13.65
N GLY A 171 7.04 4.17 -14.56
CA GLY A 171 8.17 4.35 -15.45
C GLY A 171 7.82 4.12 -16.92
N SER A 172 8.36 4.97 -17.80
CA SER A 172 8.22 4.90 -19.25
C SER A 172 9.47 5.49 -19.92
N GLY A 173 10.14 4.71 -20.76
CA GLY A 173 11.38 5.14 -21.38
C GLY A 173 12.41 5.61 -20.36
N ARG A 174 12.80 6.89 -20.41
CA ARG A 174 13.74 7.49 -19.45
C ARG A 174 13.08 8.11 -18.21
N HIS A 175 11.76 8.14 -18.14
CA HIS A 175 11.01 8.81 -17.09
C HIS A 175 10.67 7.86 -15.93
N ALA A 176 10.91 8.28 -14.71
CA ALA A 176 10.48 7.64 -13.48
C ALA A 176 9.66 8.65 -12.66
N VAL A 177 8.33 8.54 -12.70
CA VAL A 177 7.41 9.51 -12.10
C VAL A 177 6.88 8.98 -10.78
N THR A 178 6.90 9.81 -9.74
CA THR A 178 6.32 9.50 -8.43
C THR A 178 5.72 10.76 -7.81
N GLN A 179 5.08 10.61 -6.65
CA GLN A 179 4.56 11.72 -5.88
C GLN A 179 5.24 11.78 -4.51
N GLU A 180 5.43 12.97 -3.97
CA GLU A 180 6.09 13.17 -2.70
C GLU A 180 5.59 14.44 -1.97
N GLN A 181 5.62 14.41 -0.65
CA GLN A 181 5.34 15.55 0.20
C GLN A 181 6.66 16.22 0.60
N ARG A 182 6.79 17.50 0.34
CA ARG A 182 7.89 18.34 0.82
C ARG A 182 7.32 19.55 1.56
N ARG A 183 7.46 19.57 2.88
CA ARG A 183 6.84 20.59 3.74
C ARG A 183 5.32 20.68 3.48
N ASP A 184 4.82 21.82 3.07
CA ASP A 184 3.39 22.08 2.84
C ASP A 184 2.95 21.88 1.39
N GLU A 185 3.75 21.13 0.61
CA GLU A 185 3.56 20.93 -0.81
C GLU A 185 3.51 19.44 -1.17
N GLU A 186 2.49 19.01 -1.89
CA GLU A 186 2.48 17.74 -2.61
C GLU A 186 3.06 17.95 -4.02
N LEU A 187 4.08 17.20 -4.38
CA LEU A 187 4.75 17.28 -5.66
C LEU A 187 4.52 16.01 -6.49
N ILE A 188 4.36 16.20 -7.78
CA ILE A 188 4.50 15.14 -8.80
C ILE A 188 5.87 15.38 -9.43
N VAL A 189 6.78 14.42 -9.30
CA VAL A 189 8.18 14.58 -9.74
C VAL A 189 8.53 13.50 -10.75
N CYS A 190 9.14 13.92 -11.84
CA CYS A 190 9.79 13.03 -12.80
C CYS A 190 11.30 13.02 -12.57
N TYR A 191 11.82 11.85 -12.36
CA TYR A 191 13.25 11.61 -12.28
C TYR A 191 13.73 10.93 -13.57
N GLU A 192 14.96 11.23 -13.95
CA GLU A 192 15.63 10.47 -15.00
C GLU A 192 15.97 9.07 -14.46
N LEU A 193 15.52 8.04 -15.17
CA LEU A 193 15.53 6.65 -14.72
C LEU A 193 16.92 6.13 -14.33
N LEU A 194 17.96 6.46 -15.11
CA LEU A 194 19.31 5.92 -14.91
C LEU A 194 20.18 6.74 -13.95
N THR A 195 19.86 8.01 -13.74
CA THR A 195 20.69 8.92 -12.94
C THR A 195 20.03 9.42 -11.65
N GLY A 196 18.69 9.36 -11.59
CA GLY A 196 17.91 9.89 -10.47
C GLY A 196 17.82 11.42 -10.43
N HIS A 197 18.32 12.14 -11.45
CA HIS A 197 18.17 13.59 -11.51
C HIS A 197 16.71 13.96 -11.75
N ALA A 198 16.20 14.95 -11.04
CA ALA A 198 14.87 15.46 -11.28
C ALA A 198 14.82 16.24 -12.60
N LEU A 199 13.96 15.80 -13.49
CA LEU A 199 13.75 16.44 -14.81
C LEU A 199 12.76 17.60 -14.69
N TRP A 200 11.63 17.34 -14.01
CA TRP A 200 10.59 18.33 -13.75
C TRP A 200 9.83 18.00 -12.47
N ALA A 201 9.14 18.99 -11.94
CA ALA A 201 8.21 18.82 -10.84
C ALA A 201 7.01 19.75 -11.00
N HIS A 202 5.83 19.23 -10.68
CA HIS A 202 4.60 20.00 -10.51
C HIS A 202 4.23 20.05 -9.03
N THR A 203 3.82 21.21 -8.54
CA THR A 203 3.58 21.46 -7.11
C THR A 203 2.13 21.83 -6.86
N ASN A 204 1.49 21.14 -5.91
CA ASN A 204 0.23 21.49 -5.30
C ASN A 204 0.47 22.05 -3.89
N LEU A 205 -0.05 23.24 -3.58
CA LEU A 205 0.07 23.87 -2.26
C LEU A 205 -0.91 23.23 -1.27
N VAL A 206 -0.74 21.94 -1.01
CA VAL A 206 -1.55 21.15 -0.09
C VAL A 206 -0.64 20.19 0.70
N ARG A 207 -1.02 19.92 1.95
CA ARG A 207 -0.36 18.94 2.79
C ARG A 207 -1.35 17.90 3.26
N PHE A 208 -0.96 16.65 3.17
CA PHE A 208 -1.63 15.56 3.85
C PHE A 208 -0.75 15.01 4.97
N SER A 209 -1.31 14.93 6.18
CA SER A 209 -0.61 14.38 7.35
C SER A 209 -1.55 13.48 8.15
N GLU A 210 -1.08 12.31 8.51
CA GLU A 210 -1.80 11.38 9.38
C GLU A 210 -0.80 10.65 10.30
N THR A 211 -1.16 10.58 11.58
CA THR A 211 -0.22 10.17 12.64
C THR A 211 0.26 8.72 12.51
N LEU A 212 -0.59 7.77 12.11
CA LEU A 212 -0.27 6.35 12.04
C LEU A 212 0.17 5.92 10.64
N GLY A 213 -0.53 6.40 9.62
CA GLY A 213 -0.25 6.10 8.21
C GLY A 213 0.90 6.92 7.63
N GLY A 214 1.30 8.00 8.31
CA GLY A 214 2.35 8.91 7.84
C GLY A 214 1.87 9.95 6.83
N ASP A 215 2.77 10.80 6.40
CA ASP A 215 2.50 11.97 5.57
C ASP A 215 2.58 11.67 4.07
N GLY A 216 2.01 12.56 3.27
CA GLY A 216 2.21 12.66 1.83
C GLY A 216 1.36 11.71 0.97
N PRO A 217 1.54 11.72 -0.35
CA PRO A 217 0.74 10.99 -1.32
C PRO A 217 0.98 9.48 -1.28
N ARG A 218 -0.06 8.69 -1.65
CA ARG A 218 -0.06 7.23 -1.59
C ARG A 218 -0.28 6.58 -2.96
N ALA A 219 -1.02 7.25 -3.84
CA ALA A 219 -1.34 6.71 -5.16
C ALA A 219 -0.11 6.70 -6.07
N THR A 220 0.04 5.66 -6.86
CA THR A 220 1.02 5.62 -7.95
C THR A 220 0.48 6.40 -9.14
N PRO A 221 1.25 7.29 -9.77
CA PRO A 221 0.87 7.94 -11.02
C PRO A 221 0.62 6.92 -12.14
N THR A 222 -0.16 7.33 -13.14
CA THR A 222 -0.35 6.56 -14.37
C THR A 222 0.17 7.37 -15.56
N ILE A 223 1.10 6.80 -16.33
CA ILE A 223 1.63 7.36 -17.58
C ILE A 223 0.84 6.75 -18.73
N HIS A 224 0.23 7.57 -19.56
CA HIS A 224 -0.54 7.10 -20.70
C HIS A 224 -0.53 8.13 -21.83
N GLN A 225 -0.12 7.70 -23.02
CA GLN A 225 -0.11 8.52 -24.25
C GLN A 225 0.56 9.89 -24.07
N GLY A 226 1.77 9.92 -23.49
CA GLY A 226 2.54 11.13 -23.26
C GLY A 226 2.00 12.05 -22.17
N ARG A 227 1.13 11.54 -21.29
CA ARG A 227 0.55 12.25 -20.16
C ARG A 227 0.76 11.49 -18.86
N VAL A 228 0.84 12.24 -17.76
CA VAL A 228 0.89 11.72 -16.40
C VAL A 228 -0.39 12.11 -15.69
N TYR A 229 -1.08 11.12 -15.13
CA TYR A 229 -2.26 11.31 -14.28
C TYR A 229 -1.89 10.93 -12.85
N ALA A 230 -2.04 11.87 -11.93
CA ALA A 230 -1.64 11.69 -10.53
C ALA A 230 -2.74 12.11 -9.58
N MET A 231 -3.02 11.27 -8.56
CA MET A 231 -3.97 11.53 -7.50
C MET A 231 -3.21 11.79 -6.20
N GLY A 232 -3.23 13.02 -5.72
CA GLY A 232 -2.67 13.40 -4.42
C GLY A 232 -3.49 12.85 -3.24
N ALA A 233 -2.87 12.77 -2.07
CA ALA A 233 -3.54 12.27 -0.87
C ALA A 233 -4.70 13.15 -0.42
N SER A 234 -4.66 14.44 -0.75
CA SER A 234 -5.71 15.44 -0.46
C SER A 234 -6.88 15.42 -1.44
N GLY A 235 -6.80 14.64 -2.53
CA GLY A 235 -7.85 14.53 -3.56
C GLY A 235 -7.64 15.42 -4.78
N LYS A 236 -6.45 16.00 -4.96
CA LYS A 236 -6.06 16.65 -6.21
C LYS A 236 -5.77 15.60 -7.28
N LEU A 237 -6.44 15.69 -8.42
CA LEU A 237 -6.19 14.87 -9.61
C LEU A 237 -5.65 15.77 -10.70
N ASP A 238 -4.38 15.55 -11.06
CA ASP A 238 -3.68 16.34 -12.06
C ASP A 238 -3.39 15.52 -13.30
N CYS A 239 -3.45 16.16 -14.46
CA CYS A 239 -2.96 15.67 -15.74
C CYS A 239 -1.85 16.59 -16.21
N LEU A 240 -0.68 16.00 -16.42
CA LEU A 240 0.53 16.73 -16.83
C LEU A 240 1.02 16.18 -18.17
N GLU A 241 1.73 17.00 -18.94
CA GLU A 241 2.53 16.54 -20.06
C GLU A 241 3.72 15.72 -19.53
N GLU A 242 3.90 14.50 -20.01
CA GLU A 242 4.96 13.59 -19.53
C GLU A 242 6.36 14.14 -19.73
N ALA A 243 6.61 14.80 -20.86
CA ALA A 243 7.94 15.28 -21.22
C ALA A 243 8.40 16.48 -20.38
N THR A 244 7.47 17.36 -19.98
CA THR A 244 7.79 18.68 -19.41
C THR A 244 7.26 18.88 -17.99
N GLY A 245 6.27 18.08 -17.57
CA GLY A 245 5.54 18.29 -16.32
C GLY A 245 4.56 19.48 -16.37
N GLN A 246 4.31 20.05 -17.56
CA GLN A 246 3.37 21.15 -17.72
C GLN A 246 1.95 20.68 -17.39
N LEU A 247 1.25 21.45 -16.54
CA LEU A 247 -0.13 21.16 -16.17
C LEU A 247 -1.06 21.34 -17.38
N ILE A 248 -1.80 20.28 -17.73
CA ILE A 248 -2.85 20.29 -18.75
C ILE A 248 -4.18 20.63 -18.10
N TRP A 249 -4.53 19.93 -17.02
CA TRP A 249 -5.70 20.21 -16.19
C TRP A 249 -5.54 19.67 -14.77
N SER A 250 -6.28 20.27 -13.83
CA SER A 250 -6.33 19.86 -12.42
C SER A 250 -7.77 19.83 -11.93
N ARG A 251 -8.10 18.87 -11.05
CA ARG A 251 -9.43 18.74 -10.43
C ARG A 251 -9.29 18.56 -8.92
N ASP A 252 -10.15 19.18 -8.16
CA ASP A 252 -10.33 18.93 -6.74
C ASP A 252 -11.46 17.91 -6.55
N VAL A 253 -11.12 16.61 -6.68
CA VAL A 253 -12.09 15.51 -6.69
C VAL A 253 -12.98 15.50 -5.46
N LEU A 254 -12.43 15.81 -4.29
CA LEU A 254 -13.20 15.84 -3.04
C LEU A 254 -14.04 17.11 -2.92
N GLY A 255 -13.42 18.29 -3.13
CA GLY A 255 -14.11 19.58 -3.00
C GLY A 255 -15.27 19.76 -3.98
N GLU A 256 -15.04 19.46 -5.27
CA GLU A 256 -16.05 19.58 -6.33
C GLU A 256 -17.25 18.65 -6.16
N ASN A 257 -17.05 17.51 -5.49
CA ASN A 257 -18.10 16.53 -5.26
C ASN A 257 -18.68 16.58 -3.85
N HIS A 258 -18.24 17.53 -3.01
CA HIS A 258 -18.64 17.67 -1.62
C HIS A 258 -18.38 16.39 -0.80
N LEU A 259 -17.21 15.75 -1.01
CA LEU A 259 -16.82 14.52 -0.37
C LEU A 259 -15.76 14.78 0.71
N SER A 260 -15.84 14.05 1.81
CA SER A 260 -14.79 14.01 2.83
C SER A 260 -13.70 13.02 2.43
N ASN A 261 -12.46 13.30 2.84
CA ASN A 261 -11.36 12.39 2.61
C ASN A 261 -11.47 11.15 3.50
N LEU A 262 -10.81 10.09 3.08
CA LEU A 262 -10.58 8.90 3.90
C LEU A 262 -9.56 9.22 5.01
N THR A 263 -9.63 8.52 6.14
CA THR A 263 -8.73 8.73 7.29
C THR A 263 -7.25 8.74 6.88
N TRP A 264 -6.83 7.80 6.04
CA TRP A 264 -5.44 7.72 5.57
C TRP A 264 -5.20 8.35 4.20
N GLY A 265 -6.08 9.26 3.77
CA GLY A 265 -5.97 9.98 2.51
C GLY A 265 -6.33 9.16 1.27
N LYS A 266 -6.37 9.81 0.13
CA LYS A 266 -6.59 9.15 -1.16
C LYS A 266 -5.37 8.29 -1.51
N SER A 267 -5.62 7.03 -1.90
CA SER A 267 -4.59 6.06 -2.31
C SER A 267 -4.88 5.40 -3.65
N CYS A 268 -5.99 5.75 -4.25
CA CYS A 268 -6.43 5.22 -5.54
C CYS A 268 -5.50 5.70 -6.65
N SER A 269 -4.77 4.78 -7.27
CA SER A 269 -4.03 5.04 -8.50
C SER A 269 -5.00 5.19 -9.67
N PRO A 270 -4.93 6.28 -10.47
CA PRO A 270 -5.85 6.53 -11.57
C PRO A 270 -5.88 5.38 -12.57
N LEU A 271 -7.08 4.95 -12.96
CA LEU A 271 -7.27 3.96 -14.03
C LEU A 271 -7.63 4.69 -15.32
N LEU A 272 -6.84 4.47 -16.37
CA LEU A 272 -7.17 4.93 -17.72
C LEU A 272 -7.95 3.81 -18.43
N VAL A 273 -9.13 4.14 -18.92
CA VAL A 273 -9.98 3.23 -19.68
C VAL A 273 -10.74 4.02 -20.74
N ASN A 274 -10.62 3.61 -21.99
CA ASN A 274 -11.05 4.41 -23.14
C ASN A 274 -10.46 5.84 -23.03
N ASP A 275 -11.26 6.87 -23.21
CA ASP A 275 -10.83 8.26 -23.06
C ASP A 275 -11.15 8.84 -21.66
N LEU A 276 -11.23 7.97 -20.65
CA LEU A 276 -11.58 8.34 -19.27
C LEU A 276 -10.44 8.06 -18.30
N VAL A 277 -10.31 8.92 -17.31
CA VAL A 277 -9.58 8.64 -16.07
C VAL A 277 -10.57 8.38 -14.95
N VAL A 278 -10.48 7.21 -14.33
CA VAL A 278 -11.40 6.75 -13.29
C VAL A 278 -10.68 6.72 -11.95
N VAL A 279 -11.30 7.34 -10.94
CA VAL A 279 -10.78 7.44 -9.57
C VAL A 279 -11.88 7.16 -8.56
N THR A 280 -11.52 6.90 -7.32
CA THR A 280 -12.48 6.66 -6.22
C THR A 280 -13.03 7.97 -5.66
N GLY A 281 -14.24 7.92 -5.12
CA GLY A 281 -14.87 9.01 -4.34
C GLY A 281 -14.30 9.16 -2.92
N GLY A 282 -15.16 9.49 -1.96
CA GLY A 282 -14.80 9.77 -0.56
C GLY A 282 -15.45 8.84 0.46
N GLU A 283 -15.52 9.32 1.71
CA GLU A 283 -16.12 8.60 2.84
C GLU A 283 -17.66 8.46 2.71
N GLN A 284 -18.31 9.36 1.99
CA GLN A 284 -19.76 9.34 1.85
C GLN A 284 -20.22 8.12 1.05
N ARG A 285 -21.37 7.60 1.40
CA ARG A 285 -22.12 6.67 0.56
C ARG A 285 -22.64 7.44 -0.63
N GLU A 286 -22.39 7.00 -1.80
CA GLU A 286 -22.61 7.61 -3.11
C GLU A 286 -21.28 8.03 -3.73
N LYS A 287 -21.26 8.06 -5.04
CA LYS A 287 -20.06 8.43 -5.81
C LYS A 287 -18.82 7.61 -5.42
N SER A 288 -18.97 6.26 -5.32
CA SER A 288 -17.81 5.38 -5.04
C SER A 288 -16.72 5.52 -6.09
N LEU A 289 -17.13 5.74 -7.36
CA LEU A 289 -16.28 5.99 -8.51
C LEU A 289 -16.68 7.25 -9.24
N LEU A 290 -15.69 7.95 -9.78
CA LEU A 290 -15.81 9.17 -10.56
C LEU A 290 -14.97 9.03 -11.82
N ALA A 291 -15.52 9.41 -12.97
CA ALA A 291 -14.81 9.44 -14.24
C ALA A 291 -14.75 10.83 -14.83
N TYR A 292 -13.59 11.16 -15.32
CA TYR A 292 -13.28 12.43 -15.97
C TYR A 292 -12.76 12.16 -17.38
N ALA A 293 -13.05 13.03 -18.34
CA ALA A 293 -12.44 12.94 -19.66
C ALA A 293 -10.92 13.11 -19.57
N ALA A 294 -10.16 12.13 -20.01
CA ALA A 294 -8.71 12.12 -19.88
C ALA A 294 -8.03 13.32 -20.52
N ALA A 295 -8.60 13.81 -21.63
CA ALA A 295 -8.06 14.94 -22.36
C ALA A 295 -8.26 16.30 -21.67
N THR A 296 -9.38 16.50 -20.95
CA THR A 296 -9.82 17.83 -20.47
C THR A 296 -10.11 17.92 -18.98
N GLY A 297 -10.18 16.77 -18.29
CA GLY A 297 -10.59 16.73 -16.88
C GLY A 297 -12.08 17.00 -16.64
N GLN A 298 -12.91 17.13 -17.69
CA GLN A 298 -14.35 17.36 -17.50
C GLN A 298 -15.00 16.12 -16.87
N PRO A 299 -15.91 16.29 -15.87
CA PRO A 299 -16.66 15.17 -15.32
C PRO A 299 -17.51 14.50 -16.40
N VAL A 300 -17.50 13.16 -16.45
CA VAL A 300 -18.29 12.39 -17.42
C VAL A 300 -19.38 11.59 -16.73
N TRP A 301 -19.04 10.81 -15.71
CA TRP A 301 -20.01 10.09 -14.90
C TRP A 301 -19.53 9.93 -13.45
N GLN A 302 -20.47 9.69 -12.57
CA GLN A 302 -20.27 9.31 -11.18
C GLN A 302 -21.15 8.12 -10.86
N ALA A 303 -20.65 7.17 -10.08
CA ALA A 303 -21.33 5.92 -9.83
C ALA A 303 -20.98 5.31 -8.46
N GLY A 304 -21.80 4.30 -8.08
CA GLY A 304 -21.64 3.57 -6.85
C GLY A 304 -22.52 4.10 -5.72
N ARG A 305 -22.75 3.24 -4.70
CA ARG A 305 -23.65 3.52 -3.56
C ARG A 305 -22.96 3.32 -2.22
N ASP A 306 -21.66 3.03 -2.23
CA ASP A 306 -20.87 2.73 -1.05
C ASP A 306 -19.78 3.78 -0.87
N ARG A 307 -19.23 3.90 0.32
CA ARG A 307 -18.04 4.72 0.55
C ARG A 307 -16.84 4.12 -0.20
N ALA A 308 -15.93 4.96 -0.61
CA ALA A 308 -14.66 4.50 -1.19
C ALA A 308 -13.85 3.67 -0.19
N SER A 309 -12.94 2.87 -0.71
CA SER A 309 -11.88 2.21 0.06
C SER A 309 -10.51 2.72 -0.38
N TYR A 310 -9.46 2.05 0.06
CA TYR A 310 -8.07 2.36 -0.34
C TYR A 310 -7.61 1.59 -1.57
N CYS A 311 -8.49 0.78 -2.18
CA CYS A 311 -8.21 0.05 -3.41
C CYS A 311 -8.19 0.98 -4.62
N SER A 312 -7.45 0.59 -5.64
CA SER A 312 -7.52 1.19 -6.96
C SER A 312 -8.52 0.44 -7.85
N PRO A 313 -9.23 1.09 -8.77
CA PRO A 313 -10.10 0.42 -9.73
C PRO A 313 -9.26 -0.43 -10.70
N LEU A 314 -9.84 -1.55 -11.16
CA LEU A 314 -9.22 -2.50 -12.09
C LEU A 314 -10.13 -2.76 -13.28
N LEU A 315 -9.62 -2.58 -14.51
CA LEU A 315 -10.34 -3.02 -15.71
C LEU A 315 -10.19 -4.53 -15.88
N ALA A 316 -11.29 -5.23 -16.12
CA ALA A 316 -11.31 -6.66 -16.33
C ALA A 316 -12.37 -7.07 -17.35
N SER A 317 -12.12 -8.12 -18.11
CA SER A 317 -13.13 -8.77 -18.94
C SER A 317 -13.70 -9.97 -18.21
N LEU A 318 -14.96 -9.89 -17.76
CA LEU A 318 -15.64 -10.97 -17.07
C LEU A 318 -16.97 -11.30 -17.78
N SER A 319 -17.24 -12.60 -17.97
CA SER A 319 -18.45 -13.10 -18.65
C SER A 319 -18.72 -12.41 -19.99
N GLY A 320 -17.62 -12.21 -20.75
CA GLY A 320 -17.66 -11.64 -22.10
C GLY A 320 -17.88 -10.12 -22.16
N ARG A 321 -17.74 -9.39 -21.04
CA ARG A 321 -17.89 -7.92 -21.01
C ARG A 321 -16.78 -7.26 -20.20
N GLU A 322 -16.22 -6.18 -20.75
CA GLU A 322 -15.34 -5.30 -20.01
C GLU A 322 -16.10 -4.57 -18.89
N GLN A 323 -15.47 -4.48 -17.74
CA GLN A 323 -16.03 -3.83 -16.56
C GLN A 323 -14.93 -3.33 -15.64
N ILE A 324 -15.23 -2.29 -14.89
CA ILE A 324 -14.35 -1.77 -13.85
C ILE A 324 -14.72 -2.46 -12.53
N LEU A 325 -13.79 -3.20 -11.98
CA LEU A 325 -13.93 -3.83 -10.67
C LEU A 325 -13.49 -2.85 -9.58
N MET A 326 -14.28 -2.76 -8.52
CA MET A 326 -13.97 -1.94 -7.36
C MET A 326 -14.28 -2.67 -6.05
N VAL A 327 -13.31 -2.68 -5.13
CA VAL A 327 -13.54 -3.06 -3.74
C VAL A 327 -13.82 -1.79 -2.95
N ASN A 328 -15.05 -1.62 -2.51
CA ASN A 328 -15.52 -0.46 -1.72
C ASN A 328 -15.41 -0.71 -0.21
N GLY A 329 -15.91 0.20 0.60
CA GLY A 329 -15.94 0.06 2.05
C GLY A 329 -16.69 -1.17 2.53
N HIS A 330 -17.86 -1.49 1.95
CA HIS A 330 -18.73 -2.59 2.37
C HIS A 330 -19.13 -3.54 1.24
N SER A 331 -18.72 -3.26 0.02
CA SER A 331 -19.11 -4.03 -1.17
C SER A 331 -17.94 -4.24 -2.14
N VAL A 332 -18.15 -5.17 -3.06
CA VAL A 332 -17.37 -5.32 -4.30
C VAL A 332 -18.33 -5.14 -5.46
N THR A 333 -17.96 -4.32 -6.42
CA THR A 333 -18.83 -3.95 -7.54
C THR A 333 -18.12 -4.11 -8.88
N GLY A 334 -18.88 -4.48 -9.91
CA GLY A 334 -18.51 -4.35 -11.31
C GLY A 334 -19.30 -3.23 -11.96
N HIS A 335 -18.63 -2.36 -12.68
CA HIS A 335 -19.23 -1.20 -13.34
C HIS A 335 -19.01 -1.23 -14.85
N ASP A 336 -19.98 -0.75 -15.61
CA ASP A 336 -19.83 -0.44 -17.03
C ASP A 336 -18.81 0.68 -17.20
N PRO A 337 -17.75 0.51 -18.02
CA PRO A 337 -16.71 1.52 -18.15
C PRO A 337 -17.17 2.83 -18.79
N HIS A 338 -18.22 2.81 -19.64
CA HIS A 338 -18.70 3.99 -20.36
C HIS A 338 -19.67 4.84 -19.55
N THR A 339 -20.50 4.19 -18.72
CA THR A 339 -21.60 4.86 -18.01
C THR A 339 -21.43 4.89 -16.50
N GLY A 340 -20.52 4.08 -15.95
CA GLY A 340 -20.36 3.88 -14.51
C GLY A 340 -21.48 3.01 -13.89
N GLN A 341 -22.49 2.58 -14.66
CA GLN A 341 -23.60 1.79 -14.14
C GLN A 341 -23.08 0.53 -13.42
N ILE A 342 -23.59 0.27 -12.21
CA ILE A 342 -23.32 -0.96 -11.49
C ILE A 342 -23.95 -2.12 -12.27
N LEU A 343 -23.13 -3.08 -12.68
CA LEU A 343 -23.55 -4.33 -13.34
C LEU A 343 -23.95 -5.39 -12.32
N TRP A 344 -23.13 -5.52 -11.28
CA TRP A 344 -23.35 -6.43 -10.17
C TRP A 344 -22.71 -5.88 -8.90
N GLU A 345 -23.20 -6.35 -7.76
CA GLU A 345 -22.70 -5.97 -6.44
C GLU A 345 -22.69 -7.20 -5.51
N TYR A 346 -21.60 -7.36 -4.77
CA TYR A 346 -21.45 -8.36 -3.72
C TYR A 346 -21.20 -7.68 -2.38
N ALA A 347 -22.00 -7.98 -1.37
CA ALA A 347 -21.80 -7.45 -0.01
C ALA A 347 -20.53 -8.04 0.62
N TRP A 348 -19.58 -7.16 0.94
CA TRP A 348 -18.30 -7.50 1.56
C TRP A 348 -18.04 -6.58 2.76
N PRO A 349 -18.92 -6.65 3.81
CA PRO A 349 -18.85 -5.71 4.93
C PRO A 349 -17.60 -5.93 5.78
N ALA A 350 -16.94 -4.84 6.14
CA ALA A 350 -15.89 -4.79 7.15
C ALA A 350 -15.77 -3.36 7.69
N GLU A 351 -15.48 -3.25 8.98
CA GLU A 351 -15.24 -1.96 9.63
C GLU A 351 -13.86 -1.38 9.30
N TYR A 352 -12.95 -2.22 8.77
CA TYR A 352 -11.56 -1.87 8.55
C TYR A 352 -11.26 -1.58 7.07
N ALA A 353 -10.11 -0.95 6.86
CA ALA A 353 -9.62 -0.60 5.54
C ALA A 353 -9.43 -1.82 4.62
N LYS A 354 -9.73 -1.61 3.35
CA LYS A 354 -9.46 -2.55 2.26
C LYS A 354 -8.59 -1.82 1.24
N ALA A 355 -7.43 -2.38 0.94
CA ALA A 355 -6.47 -1.76 0.04
C ALA A 355 -5.95 -2.71 -1.06
N THR A 356 -6.21 -4.02 -0.91
CA THR A 356 -5.80 -5.03 -1.88
C THR A 356 -6.74 -5.03 -3.08
N GLN A 357 -6.17 -4.93 -4.30
CA GLN A 357 -6.96 -4.99 -5.53
C GLN A 357 -7.63 -6.37 -5.72
N PRO A 358 -8.75 -6.42 -6.45
CA PRO A 358 -9.30 -7.69 -6.94
C PRO A 358 -8.27 -8.41 -7.81
N LEU A 359 -8.18 -9.73 -7.67
CA LEU A 359 -7.36 -10.57 -8.53
C LEU A 359 -8.27 -11.36 -9.48
N VAL A 360 -8.20 -11.04 -10.76
CA VAL A 360 -8.96 -11.77 -11.79
C VAL A 360 -8.33 -13.15 -11.98
N ILE A 361 -9.16 -14.19 -11.84
CA ILE A 361 -8.69 -15.58 -11.96
C ILE A 361 -8.89 -16.11 -13.37
N ASP A 362 -10.06 -15.89 -13.93
CA ASP A 362 -10.39 -16.29 -15.30
C ASP A 362 -11.59 -15.48 -15.84
N THR A 363 -12.29 -16.03 -16.81
CA THR A 363 -13.37 -15.32 -17.51
C THR A 363 -14.57 -14.96 -16.64
N ASN A 364 -14.74 -15.55 -15.45
CA ASN A 364 -15.88 -15.27 -14.57
C ASN A 364 -15.59 -15.42 -13.07
N ARG A 365 -14.31 -15.62 -12.67
CA ARG A 365 -13.94 -15.71 -11.25
C ARG A 365 -12.99 -14.59 -10.84
N VAL A 366 -13.27 -14.05 -9.66
CA VAL A 366 -12.47 -12.99 -9.04
C VAL A 366 -12.18 -13.36 -7.60
N PHE A 367 -10.90 -13.31 -7.22
CA PHE A 367 -10.47 -13.52 -5.84
C PHE A 367 -10.33 -12.15 -5.16
N ILE A 368 -10.97 -12.02 -4.00
CA ILE A 368 -10.93 -10.80 -3.18
C ILE A 368 -10.34 -11.14 -1.83
N ALA A 369 -9.47 -10.28 -1.31
CA ALA A 369 -8.95 -10.42 0.05
C ALA A 369 -8.79 -9.08 0.74
N ALA A 370 -8.83 -9.09 2.06
CA ALA A 370 -8.58 -7.92 2.89
C ALA A 370 -7.99 -8.32 4.24
N GLY A 371 -7.12 -7.49 4.74
CA GLY A 371 -6.47 -7.64 6.05
C GLY A 371 -7.41 -7.38 7.22
N TYR A 372 -6.81 -7.12 8.38
CA TYR A 372 -7.54 -6.79 9.60
C TYR A 372 -8.59 -7.85 9.99
N GLY A 373 -8.27 -9.13 9.77
CA GLY A 373 -9.12 -10.25 10.11
C GLY A 373 -10.31 -10.49 9.17
N VAL A 374 -10.45 -9.76 8.07
CA VAL A 374 -11.56 -9.93 7.10
C VAL A 374 -11.46 -11.26 6.37
N GLY A 375 -10.32 -11.56 5.77
CA GLY A 375 -10.10 -12.82 5.03
C GLY A 375 -10.19 -12.68 3.53
N CYS A 376 -10.55 -13.79 2.87
CA CYS A 376 -10.63 -13.87 1.42
C CYS A 376 -11.89 -14.62 0.94
N VAL A 377 -12.26 -14.37 -0.30
CA VAL A 377 -13.44 -14.96 -0.96
C VAL A 377 -13.14 -15.15 -2.45
N MET A 378 -13.64 -16.25 -3.00
CA MET A 378 -13.73 -16.47 -4.45
C MET A 378 -15.15 -16.15 -4.91
N LEU A 379 -15.29 -15.16 -5.76
CA LEU A 379 -16.54 -14.78 -6.39
C LEU A 379 -16.63 -15.40 -7.77
N LYS A 380 -17.81 -15.91 -8.12
CA LYS A 380 -18.19 -16.27 -9.48
C LYS A 380 -19.20 -15.25 -9.97
N ILE A 381 -18.92 -14.64 -11.11
CA ILE A 381 -19.73 -13.61 -11.74
C ILE A 381 -20.21 -14.17 -13.09
N ASP A 382 -21.50 -14.41 -13.20
CA ASP A 382 -22.11 -14.92 -14.43
C ASP A 382 -23.05 -13.88 -15.05
N ARG A 383 -23.19 -13.93 -16.36
CA ARG A 383 -24.17 -13.14 -17.11
C ARG A 383 -25.06 -14.08 -17.90
N SER A 384 -26.38 -13.98 -17.67
CA SER A 384 -27.35 -14.81 -18.40
C SER A 384 -27.48 -14.40 -19.88
N ALA A 385 -28.09 -15.26 -20.69
CA ALA A 385 -28.39 -14.93 -22.07
C ALA A 385 -29.34 -13.70 -22.21
N ALA A 386 -30.16 -13.45 -21.18
CA ALA A 386 -31.02 -12.26 -21.09
C ALA A 386 -30.24 -10.99 -20.68
N GLY A 387 -28.93 -11.11 -20.37
CA GLY A 387 -28.09 -9.98 -19.97
C GLY A 387 -28.08 -9.70 -18.47
N GLU A 388 -28.77 -10.50 -17.66
CA GLU A 388 -28.83 -10.34 -16.21
C GLU A 388 -27.55 -10.85 -15.54
N TRP A 389 -27.08 -10.10 -14.55
CA TRP A 389 -25.88 -10.44 -13.79
C TRP A 389 -26.23 -11.18 -12.50
N SER A 390 -25.40 -12.16 -12.18
CA SER A 390 -25.41 -12.83 -10.88
C SER A 390 -24.02 -12.94 -10.32
N VAL A 391 -23.89 -12.77 -9.00
CA VAL A 391 -22.63 -12.92 -8.28
C VAL A 391 -22.83 -13.82 -7.06
N VAL A 392 -22.01 -14.85 -6.94
CA VAL A 392 -22.06 -15.80 -5.83
C VAL A 392 -20.67 -16.05 -5.27
N ALA A 393 -20.58 -16.23 -3.96
CA ALA A 393 -19.35 -16.68 -3.33
C ALA A 393 -19.25 -18.21 -3.48
N LEU A 394 -18.21 -18.69 -4.14
CA LEU A 394 -17.91 -20.12 -4.23
C LEU A 394 -17.42 -20.66 -2.89
N TRP A 395 -16.59 -19.89 -2.23
CA TRP A 395 -16.10 -20.14 -0.88
C TRP A 395 -15.61 -18.83 -0.24
N LYS A 396 -15.51 -18.82 1.09
CA LYS A 396 -15.00 -17.71 1.91
C LYS A 396 -14.32 -18.27 3.14
N ASN A 397 -13.11 -17.75 3.46
CA ASN A 397 -12.37 -18.12 4.66
C ASN A 397 -11.42 -17.00 5.12
N ARG A 398 -10.55 -17.30 6.10
CA ARG A 398 -9.60 -16.34 6.69
C ARG A 398 -8.14 -16.75 6.49
N ASN A 399 -7.86 -17.55 5.49
CA ASN A 399 -6.53 -18.10 5.26
C ASN A 399 -5.55 -17.12 4.64
N LEU A 400 -6.04 -16.03 4.03
CA LEU A 400 -5.22 -14.97 3.45
C LEU A 400 -5.82 -13.59 3.76
N LYS A 401 -5.07 -12.77 4.51
CA LYS A 401 -5.49 -11.47 5.04
C LYS A 401 -4.44 -10.38 4.76
N PRO A 402 -4.26 -9.98 3.49
CA PRO A 402 -3.34 -8.90 3.15
C PRO A 402 -3.91 -7.56 3.63
N LYS A 403 -3.08 -6.73 4.30
CA LYS A 403 -3.53 -5.41 4.73
C LYS A 403 -3.57 -4.42 3.56
N PHE A 404 -2.41 -4.17 2.97
CA PHE A 404 -2.26 -3.28 1.81
C PHE A 404 -1.24 -3.83 0.79
N THR A 405 -0.91 -5.10 0.91
CA THR A 405 -0.15 -5.86 -0.10
C THR A 405 -1.12 -6.40 -1.15
N ASN A 406 -0.73 -6.33 -2.41
CA ASN A 406 -1.49 -6.96 -3.48
C ASN A 406 -1.15 -8.45 -3.60
N LEU A 407 -1.96 -9.16 -4.37
CA LEU A 407 -1.87 -10.59 -4.55
C LEU A 407 -1.39 -10.90 -5.95
N VAL A 408 -0.72 -12.04 -6.10
CA VAL A 408 -0.37 -12.58 -7.41
C VAL A 408 -0.82 -14.02 -7.54
N ARG A 409 -1.11 -14.42 -8.77
CA ARG A 409 -1.51 -15.80 -9.09
C ARG A 409 -0.42 -16.49 -9.88
N ARG A 410 -0.16 -17.76 -9.55
CA ARG A 410 0.61 -18.67 -10.39
C ARG A 410 -0.07 -20.04 -10.41
N GLY A 411 -0.45 -20.51 -11.59
CA GLY A 411 -1.19 -21.77 -11.74
C GLY A 411 -2.52 -21.78 -10.97
N HIS A 412 -2.70 -22.76 -10.10
CA HIS A 412 -3.87 -22.93 -9.24
C HIS A 412 -3.73 -22.32 -7.84
N HIS A 413 -2.75 -21.45 -7.62
CA HIS A 413 -2.45 -20.88 -6.32
C HIS A 413 -2.40 -19.36 -6.35
N VAL A 414 -2.77 -18.76 -5.22
CA VAL A 414 -2.64 -17.33 -4.93
C VAL A 414 -1.61 -17.15 -3.82
N TYR A 415 -0.74 -16.17 -4.02
CA TYR A 415 0.33 -15.81 -3.09
C TYR A 415 0.14 -14.38 -2.60
N GLY A 416 0.39 -14.15 -1.32
CA GLY A 416 0.30 -12.84 -0.71
C GLY A 416 0.89 -12.81 0.70
N LEU A 417 0.96 -11.63 1.31
CA LEU A 417 1.46 -11.46 2.67
C LEU A 417 0.29 -11.44 3.67
N ASP A 418 0.00 -12.60 4.28
CA ASP A 418 -1.03 -12.73 5.33
C ASP A 418 -0.50 -12.20 6.67
N GLU A 419 -0.92 -10.97 7.03
CA GLU A 419 -0.41 -10.26 8.22
C GLU A 419 1.14 -10.25 8.27
N GLY A 420 1.75 -10.03 7.11
CA GLY A 420 3.21 -9.90 6.95
C GLY A 420 3.99 -11.20 6.78
N VAL A 421 3.31 -12.34 6.64
CA VAL A 421 3.92 -13.65 6.38
C VAL A 421 3.50 -14.13 5.00
N LEU A 422 4.45 -14.53 4.17
CA LEU A 422 4.16 -15.06 2.83
C LEU A 422 3.32 -16.34 2.95
N THR A 423 2.25 -16.38 2.18
CA THR A 423 1.23 -17.41 2.29
C THR A 423 0.80 -17.85 0.90
N CYS A 424 0.63 -19.15 0.71
CA CYS A 424 0.06 -19.79 -0.46
C CYS A 424 -1.31 -20.37 -0.13
N VAL A 425 -2.31 -20.08 -0.98
CA VAL A 425 -3.65 -20.66 -0.87
C VAL A 425 -4.11 -21.21 -2.22
N THR A 426 -4.93 -22.28 -2.18
CA THR A 426 -5.51 -22.89 -3.38
C THR A 426 -6.66 -22.03 -3.94
N LEU A 427 -6.89 -22.09 -5.25
CA LEU A 427 -8.04 -21.44 -5.88
C LEU A 427 -9.36 -22.14 -5.60
N ASP A 428 -9.37 -23.46 -5.45
CA ASP A 428 -10.60 -24.26 -5.42
C ASP A 428 -11.40 -24.06 -4.13
N GLN A 429 -10.74 -24.00 -2.98
CA GLN A 429 -11.36 -23.87 -1.66
C GLN A 429 -10.69 -22.81 -0.78
N GLY A 430 -9.62 -22.16 -1.25
CA GLY A 430 -8.84 -21.23 -0.46
C GLY A 430 -8.11 -21.88 0.72
N ASN A 431 -7.81 -23.17 0.62
CA ASN A 431 -7.06 -23.88 1.61
C ASN A 431 -5.62 -23.36 1.62
N ARG A 432 -5.06 -23.18 2.81
CA ARG A 432 -3.68 -22.77 2.96
C ARG A 432 -2.75 -23.96 2.80
N GLU A 433 -1.89 -23.90 1.78
CA GLU A 433 -0.83 -24.90 1.57
C GLU A 433 0.30 -24.68 2.59
N TRP A 434 0.78 -23.44 2.66
CA TRP A 434 1.81 -23.06 3.62
C TRP A 434 1.72 -21.57 3.98
N LYS A 435 2.40 -21.20 5.08
CA LYS A 435 2.56 -19.82 5.54
C LYS A 435 3.94 -19.68 6.18
N GLU A 436 4.90 -19.13 5.44
CA GLU A 436 6.31 -19.10 5.81
C GLU A 436 6.99 -17.82 5.32
N GLY A 437 8.09 -17.43 5.97
CA GLY A 437 8.82 -16.22 5.62
C GLY A 437 8.11 -14.93 6.03
N ARG A 438 8.69 -14.23 7.00
CA ARG A 438 8.13 -12.97 7.49
C ARG A 438 8.81 -11.77 6.80
N TYR A 439 8.05 -11.04 6.01
CA TYR A 439 8.49 -9.86 5.26
C TYR A 439 7.80 -8.57 5.70
N GLY A 440 6.98 -8.64 6.77
CA GLY A 440 6.17 -7.52 7.22
C GLY A 440 5.10 -7.12 6.20
N HIS A 441 4.61 -5.90 6.31
CA HIS A 441 3.62 -5.37 5.36
C HIS A 441 4.32 -4.79 4.12
N GLY A 442 5.19 -5.61 3.51
CA GLY A 442 5.89 -5.31 2.27
C GLY A 442 5.01 -5.43 1.03
N GLN A 443 5.63 -5.40 -0.13
CA GLN A 443 4.96 -5.49 -1.44
C GLN A 443 5.58 -6.59 -2.29
N ILE A 444 4.82 -7.13 -3.22
CA ILE A 444 5.26 -8.26 -4.06
C ILE A 444 5.01 -7.99 -5.54
N LEU A 445 5.93 -8.47 -6.37
CA LEU A 445 5.76 -8.66 -7.82
C LEU A 445 6.08 -10.12 -8.15
N LEU A 446 5.34 -10.70 -9.07
CA LEU A 446 5.67 -12.01 -9.66
C LEU A 446 6.45 -11.77 -10.95
N VAL A 447 7.68 -12.26 -11.00
CA VAL A 447 8.56 -12.17 -12.17
C VAL A 447 8.88 -13.60 -12.59
N GLU A 448 8.25 -14.09 -13.64
CA GLU A 448 8.26 -15.48 -14.07
C GLU A 448 7.79 -16.44 -12.96
N ASP A 449 8.70 -17.17 -12.34
CA ASP A 449 8.44 -18.09 -11.23
C ASP A 449 8.97 -17.58 -9.88
N LEU A 450 9.42 -16.34 -9.84
CA LEU A 450 10.02 -15.71 -8.69
C LEU A 450 9.14 -14.60 -8.13
N LEU A 451 8.94 -14.58 -6.84
CA LEU A 451 8.44 -13.38 -6.16
C LEU A 451 9.60 -12.44 -5.85
N LEU A 452 9.53 -11.24 -6.36
CA LEU A 452 10.33 -10.12 -5.91
C LEU A 452 9.57 -9.42 -4.80
N ILE A 453 10.06 -9.55 -3.58
CA ILE A 453 9.43 -9.00 -2.37
C ILE A 453 10.23 -7.79 -1.91
N GLN A 454 9.60 -6.62 -1.86
CA GLN A 454 10.11 -5.48 -1.11
C GLN A 454 9.58 -5.57 0.32
N SER A 455 10.41 -5.99 1.25
CA SER A 455 10.02 -6.18 2.65
C SER A 455 9.77 -4.85 3.37
N GLU A 456 9.00 -4.88 4.45
CA GLU A 456 8.75 -3.69 5.30
C GLU A 456 10.05 -3.12 5.92
N SER A 457 11.09 -3.96 6.09
CA SER A 457 12.40 -3.54 6.59
C SER A 457 13.26 -2.82 5.53
N GLY A 458 12.84 -2.81 4.25
CA GLY A 458 13.58 -2.19 3.16
C GLY A 458 14.51 -3.13 2.40
N GLU A 459 14.48 -4.42 2.69
CA GLU A 459 15.20 -5.42 1.89
C GLU A 459 14.41 -5.78 0.64
N VAL A 460 15.11 -6.09 -0.44
CA VAL A 460 14.55 -6.75 -1.61
C VAL A 460 14.96 -8.21 -1.57
N VAL A 461 13.97 -9.09 -1.63
CA VAL A 461 14.12 -10.53 -1.48
C VAL A 461 13.57 -11.24 -2.71
N LEU A 462 14.29 -12.23 -3.19
CA LEU A 462 13.85 -13.08 -4.29
C LEU A 462 13.46 -14.45 -3.74
N VAL A 463 12.20 -14.83 -3.95
CA VAL A 463 11.65 -16.11 -3.48
C VAL A 463 11.13 -16.91 -4.65
N GLU A 464 11.65 -18.10 -4.84
CA GLU A 464 11.06 -19.08 -5.75
C GLU A 464 9.84 -19.70 -5.10
N ILE A 465 8.72 -19.64 -5.78
CA ILE A 465 7.45 -20.14 -5.24
C ILE A 465 7.05 -21.46 -5.87
N SER A 466 6.60 -22.37 -5.02
CA SER A 466 5.95 -23.62 -5.40
C SER A 466 4.73 -23.85 -4.50
N PRO A 467 3.82 -24.77 -4.88
CA PRO A 467 2.73 -25.18 -4.00
C PRO A 467 3.19 -25.85 -2.71
N GLU A 468 4.35 -26.50 -2.72
CA GLU A 468 4.87 -27.29 -1.60
C GLU A 468 5.57 -26.42 -0.56
N GLU A 469 6.41 -25.49 -1.01
CA GLU A 469 7.20 -24.63 -0.13
C GLU A 469 7.74 -23.39 -0.85
N PRO A 470 7.93 -22.26 -0.17
CA PRO A 470 8.69 -21.13 -0.68
C PRO A 470 10.19 -21.39 -0.49
N ARG A 471 11.01 -20.99 -1.44
CA ARG A 471 12.47 -21.04 -1.32
C ARG A 471 13.08 -19.67 -1.51
N GLU A 472 13.47 -19.03 -0.42
CA GLU A 472 14.24 -17.81 -0.53
C GLU A 472 15.58 -18.09 -1.21
N ARG A 473 15.82 -17.38 -2.34
CA ARG A 473 17.02 -17.56 -3.15
C ARG A 473 18.11 -16.59 -2.74
N THR A 474 17.74 -15.32 -2.56
CA THR A 474 18.70 -14.27 -2.31
C THR A 474 18.01 -13.01 -1.79
N ARG A 475 18.75 -12.13 -1.12
CA ARG A 475 18.29 -10.82 -0.67
C ARG A 475 19.40 -9.79 -0.63
N PHE A 476 19.02 -8.50 -0.63
CA PHE A 476 19.95 -7.43 -0.35
C PHE A 476 19.24 -6.25 0.34
N PRO A 477 19.95 -5.42 1.15
CA PRO A 477 19.41 -4.24 1.80
C PRO A 477 19.27 -3.09 0.80
N ALA A 478 18.09 -2.94 0.18
CA ALA A 478 17.85 -1.94 -0.83
C ALA A 478 17.59 -0.55 -0.24
N LEU A 479 16.82 -0.45 0.85
CA LEU A 479 16.47 0.79 1.51
C LEU A 479 16.65 0.65 3.03
N ARG A 480 16.65 1.78 3.74
CA ARG A 480 16.72 1.82 5.20
C ARG A 480 15.36 2.16 5.78
N GLY A 481 14.90 1.37 6.75
CA GLY A 481 13.70 1.67 7.51
C GLY A 481 12.40 1.19 6.86
N LYS A 482 11.29 1.71 7.37
CA LYS A 482 9.95 1.27 7.00
C LYS A 482 9.67 1.53 5.52
N THR A 483 9.25 0.48 4.83
CA THR A 483 9.02 0.51 3.38
C THR A 483 7.69 -0.16 3.06
N TRP A 484 6.71 0.65 2.61
CA TRP A 484 5.36 0.20 2.24
C TRP A 484 5.03 0.44 0.76
N ASN A 485 5.90 1.17 0.05
CA ASN A 485 5.74 1.49 -1.37
C ASN A 485 5.88 0.22 -2.23
N ASN A 486 5.12 0.16 -3.32
CA ASN A 486 5.31 -0.90 -4.31
C ASN A 486 6.63 -0.69 -5.08
N PRO A 487 7.39 -1.76 -5.36
CA PRO A 487 8.51 -1.67 -6.28
C PRO A 487 8.00 -1.51 -7.72
N ALA A 488 8.83 -0.92 -8.59
CA ALA A 488 8.60 -0.91 -10.03
C ALA A 488 9.79 -1.55 -10.72
N LEU A 489 9.53 -2.44 -11.67
CA LEU A 489 10.56 -3.16 -12.41
C LEU A 489 10.38 -2.95 -13.91
N LEU A 490 11.36 -2.25 -14.53
CA LEU A 490 11.41 -1.94 -15.96
C LEU A 490 12.57 -2.74 -16.57
N GLY A 491 12.27 -3.84 -17.26
CA GLY A 491 13.30 -4.78 -17.65
C GLY A 491 14.11 -5.23 -16.44
N ASP A 492 15.41 -5.02 -16.43
CA ASP A 492 16.31 -5.32 -15.32
C ASP A 492 16.47 -4.17 -14.30
N LEU A 493 15.78 -3.04 -14.49
CA LEU A 493 15.90 -1.87 -13.64
C LEU A 493 14.81 -1.86 -12.55
N LEU A 494 15.24 -2.00 -11.30
CA LEU A 494 14.38 -1.98 -10.13
C LEU A 494 14.40 -0.58 -9.49
N LEU A 495 13.24 0.08 -9.47
CA LEU A 495 13.00 1.29 -8.71
C LEU A 495 12.32 0.96 -7.39
N VAL A 496 12.91 1.40 -6.30
CA VAL A 496 12.38 1.26 -4.94
C VAL A 496 12.42 2.58 -4.20
N ARG A 497 11.46 2.80 -3.32
CA ARG A 497 11.46 3.96 -2.42
C ARG A 497 10.73 3.67 -1.12
N ASN A 498 10.94 4.53 -0.15
CA ASN A 498 10.09 4.68 1.04
C ASN A 498 9.80 6.17 1.29
N ASP A 499 9.45 6.54 2.51
CA ASP A 499 9.18 7.93 2.92
C ASP A 499 10.44 8.78 3.15
N GLN A 500 11.65 8.27 2.88
CA GLN A 500 12.92 8.96 3.16
C GLN A 500 13.90 8.93 2.00
N GLU A 501 13.93 7.85 1.25
CA GLU A 501 14.90 7.63 0.18
C GLU A 501 14.32 6.84 -0.99
N ALA A 502 14.93 6.99 -2.15
CA ALA A 502 14.68 6.20 -3.34
C ALA A 502 15.99 5.72 -3.95
N ALA A 503 15.92 4.62 -4.66
CA ALA A 503 17.05 4.04 -5.36
C ALA A 503 16.62 3.32 -6.65
N CYS A 504 17.54 3.30 -7.61
CA CYS A 504 17.47 2.46 -8.79
C CYS A 504 18.61 1.44 -8.77
N TYR A 505 18.26 0.19 -8.96
CA TYR A 505 19.19 -0.92 -9.04
C TYR A 505 19.08 -1.59 -10.40
N ARG A 506 20.20 -1.98 -10.98
CA ARG A 506 20.21 -2.96 -12.06
C ARG A 506 20.32 -4.35 -11.46
N LEU A 507 19.28 -5.14 -11.62
CA LEU A 507 19.27 -6.53 -11.18
C LEU A 507 20.05 -7.41 -12.18
N PRO A 508 20.79 -8.39 -11.70
CA PRO A 508 21.45 -9.34 -12.60
C PRO A 508 20.41 -10.24 -13.29
N VAL A 509 20.58 -10.44 -14.56
CA VAL A 509 19.78 -11.35 -15.40
C VAL A 509 20.63 -12.50 -15.91
N THR A 510 20.02 -13.66 -16.09
CA THR A 510 20.68 -14.78 -16.77
C THR A 510 20.72 -14.50 -18.27
N ALA A 511 21.81 -14.85 -18.94
CA ALA A 511 21.84 -14.80 -20.39
C ALA A 511 20.66 -15.63 -20.94
N SER A 512 19.88 -15.05 -21.85
CA SER A 512 18.87 -15.82 -22.56
C SER A 512 19.55 -17.03 -23.20
N PRO A 513 18.99 -18.24 -23.10
CA PRO A 513 19.51 -19.35 -23.87
C PRO A 513 19.47 -18.97 -25.35
N PRO A 514 20.51 -19.34 -26.12
CA PRO A 514 20.63 -19.00 -27.52
C PRO A 514 19.49 -19.57 -28.37
#